data_3c6cb7e8ed79a6647a186f72b9d05474
#
_entry.id   3c6cb7e8ed79a6647a186f72b9d05474
#
_cell.length_a   1.000
_cell.length_b   1.000
_cell.length_c   1.000
_cell.angle_alpha   90.00
_cell.angle_beta   90.00
_cell.angle_gamma   90.00
#
_symmetry.space_group_name_H-M   'P 1'
#
loop_
_entity.id
_entity.type
_entity.pdbx_description
1 polymer ?
#
loop_
_entity_poly.entity_id
_entity_poly.type
_entity_poly.pdbx_seq_one_letter_code
_entity_poly.pdbx_strand_id
1 'polypeptide(L)'
;MDIESKKFLGQPKNFVSIFNALLFDGQPVLKPEYLKDENSELVMNVSSKHVDIIKRYEDGTYLDLFVIESQSYVDPSMVARVMEYESVARMRYIRQNFKKHVPMHTRLPMILTVVLYVGESKWNAAKRLSELEIIHPGFEDMFNEFKLNLIELNTNHKYNTGEKATQDFFDLLRMIYRKQVLKEDLDREFNRDALYFAYVVTKNKELLSIYQKSEKGDVKVCRALDEMFEESTNKGIQMGIKQGIEQGIALNQFEVYQTMLDKGFSIKTIASIFSVSEESIEKMLIKI
;
A
#
# COMPACT_ATOMS: atom_id res chain seq x y z
N MET A 1 -9.62 -9.07 0.94
CA MET A 1 -8.39 -9.66 0.34
C MET A 1 -8.78 -10.79 -0.61
N ASP A 2 -8.11 -10.94 -1.75
CA ASP A 2 -8.38 -12.03 -2.69
C ASP A 2 -7.76 -13.37 -2.22
N ILE A 3 -8.15 -14.47 -2.88
CA ILE A 3 -7.71 -15.82 -2.52
C ILE A 3 -6.18 -15.98 -2.64
N GLU A 4 -5.56 -15.35 -3.63
CA GLU A 4 -4.13 -15.46 -3.89
C GLU A 4 -3.30 -14.74 -2.80
N SER A 5 -3.79 -13.59 -2.33
CA SER A 5 -3.18 -12.89 -1.19
C SER A 5 -3.20 -13.75 0.08
N LYS A 6 -4.35 -14.39 0.37
CA LYS A 6 -4.47 -15.33 1.50
C LYS A 6 -3.50 -16.50 1.37
N LYS A 7 -3.35 -17.03 0.16
CA LYS A 7 -2.45 -18.15 -0.13
C LYS A 7 -0.99 -17.79 0.12
N PHE A 8 -0.52 -16.62 -0.34
CA PHE A 8 0.87 -16.19 -0.17
C PHE A 8 1.17 -15.79 1.28
N LEU A 9 0.40 -14.85 1.84
CA LEU A 9 0.61 -14.36 3.21
C LEU A 9 0.29 -15.41 4.28
N GLY A 10 -0.61 -16.36 3.98
CA GLY A 10 -1.00 -17.44 4.88
C GLY A 10 0.02 -18.57 4.99
N GLN A 11 1.03 -18.65 4.13
CA GLN A 11 2.12 -19.63 4.28
C GLN A 11 2.85 -19.39 5.61
N PRO A 12 3.11 -20.44 6.42
CA PRO A 12 3.69 -20.27 7.75
C PRO A 12 4.98 -19.45 7.78
N LYS A 13 5.89 -19.67 6.83
CA LYS A 13 7.16 -18.93 6.73
C LYS A 13 6.93 -17.45 6.40
N ASN A 14 6.09 -17.16 5.41
CA ASN A 14 5.79 -15.78 5.02
C ASN A 14 5.05 -15.06 6.16
N PHE A 15 4.11 -15.73 6.82
CA PHE A 15 3.36 -15.16 7.92
C PHE A 15 4.26 -14.72 9.08
N VAL A 16 5.10 -15.61 9.63
CA VAL A 16 5.98 -15.26 10.75
C VAL A 16 7.03 -14.24 10.35
N SER A 17 7.50 -14.25 9.09
CA SER A 17 8.53 -13.32 8.63
C SER A 17 8.06 -11.87 8.64
N ILE A 18 6.78 -11.61 8.44
CA ILE A 18 6.17 -10.27 8.53
C ILE A 18 6.23 -9.76 9.97
N PHE A 19 5.89 -10.59 10.95
CA PHE A 19 6.01 -10.24 12.37
C PHE A 19 7.46 -10.11 12.80
N ASN A 20 8.34 -11.00 12.35
CA ASN A 20 9.76 -10.92 12.62
C ASN A 20 10.38 -9.63 12.03
N ALA A 21 9.94 -9.21 10.84
CA ALA A 21 10.38 -7.96 10.23
C ALA A 21 10.01 -6.73 11.05
N LEU A 22 8.76 -6.69 11.56
CA LEU A 22 8.26 -5.54 12.31
C LEU A 22 8.83 -5.44 13.73
N LEU A 23 8.97 -6.59 14.41
CA LEU A 23 9.24 -6.65 15.85
C LEU A 23 10.70 -6.96 16.18
N PHE A 24 11.41 -7.66 15.29
CA PHE A 24 12.71 -8.26 15.57
C PHE A 24 13.75 -8.03 14.47
N ASP A 25 13.52 -7.07 13.56
CA ASP A 25 14.41 -6.76 12.43
C ASP A 25 14.81 -8.02 11.62
N GLY A 26 13.83 -8.90 11.38
CA GLY A 26 14.01 -10.13 10.63
C GLY A 26 14.70 -11.28 11.37
N GLN A 27 15.04 -11.10 12.64
CA GLN A 27 15.56 -12.20 13.44
C GLN A 27 14.48 -13.28 13.61
N PRO A 28 14.80 -14.58 13.48
CA PRO A 28 13.83 -15.67 13.47
C PRO A 28 13.35 -16.03 14.90
N VAL A 29 12.78 -15.03 15.60
CA VAL A 29 12.24 -15.19 16.96
C VAL A 29 10.95 -16.01 16.92
N LEU A 30 10.02 -15.62 16.03
CA LEU A 30 8.84 -16.42 15.75
C LEU A 30 9.17 -17.46 14.69
N LYS A 31 8.77 -18.71 14.94
CA LYS A 31 9.09 -19.85 14.11
C LYS A 31 7.84 -20.44 13.46
N PRO A 32 7.89 -20.78 12.16
CA PRO A 32 6.72 -21.26 11.41
C PRO A 32 6.13 -22.58 11.93
N GLU A 33 6.94 -23.44 12.55
CA GLU A 33 6.51 -24.73 13.11
C GLU A 33 5.55 -24.61 14.29
N TYR A 34 5.51 -23.46 14.96
CA TYR A 34 4.59 -23.18 16.07
C TYR A 34 3.28 -22.52 15.63
N LEU A 35 3.12 -22.23 14.33
CA LEU A 35 1.87 -21.71 13.81
C LEU A 35 0.86 -22.83 13.56
N LYS A 36 -0.37 -22.55 13.95
CA LYS A 36 -1.54 -23.37 13.64
C LYS A 36 -2.61 -22.50 12.99
N ASP A 37 -3.33 -23.05 12.02
CA ASP A 37 -4.47 -22.35 11.45
C ASP A 37 -5.55 -22.16 12.52
N GLU A 38 -6.09 -20.95 12.56
CA GLU A 38 -7.19 -20.63 13.46
C GLU A 38 -8.42 -20.26 12.62
N ASN A 39 -9.59 -20.62 13.13
CA ASN A 39 -10.82 -20.31 12.44
C ASN A 39 -11.06 -18.79 12.47
N SER A 40 -11.11 -18.17 11.31
CA SER A 40 -11.44 -16.75 11.17
C SER A 40 -12.82 -16.37 11.75
N GLU A 41 -13.71 -17.35 11.96
CA GLU A 41 -14.95 -17.16 12.71
C GLU A 41 -14.73 -16.66 14.13
N LEU A 42 -13.52 -16.82 14.71
CA LEU A 42 -13.17 -16.25 16.02
C LEU A 42 -13.31 -14.71 16.04
N VAL A 43 -13.17 -14.04 14.91
CA VAL A 43 -13.26 -12.57 14.80
C VAL A 43 -14.48 -12.10 13.99
N MET A 44 -15.18 -13.01 13.32
CA MET A 44 -16.10 -12.74 12.19
C MET A 44 -17.52 -12.26 12.48
N ASN A 45 -18.02 -12.08 13.67
CA ASN A 45 -19.47 -11.83 13.85
C ASN A 45 -19.88 -10.48 14.44
N VAL A 46 -19.07 -9.43 14.31
CA VAL A 46 -19.44 -8.09 14.81
C VAL A 46 -19.53 -7.04 13.71
N SER A 47 -18.76 -7.16 12.65
CA SER A 47 -18.94 -6.34 11.45
C SER A 47 -18.97 -7.23 10.20
N SER A 48 -19.67 -6.81 9.16
CA SER A 48 -19.70 -7.48 7.84
C SER A 48 -18.34 -7.51 7.11
N LYS A 49 -17.24 -7.19 7.82
CA LYS A 49 -15.90 -7.14 7.30
C LYS A 49 -15.07 -8.26 7.93
N HIS A 50 -14.43 -9.05 7.11
CA HIS A 50 -13.60 -10.18 7.51
C HIS A 50 -12.18 -9.72 7.84
N VAL A 51 -11.60 -10.21 8.93
CA VAL A 51 -10.15 -10.23 9.16
C VAL A 51 -9.52 -11.12 8.09
N ASP A 52 -8.40 -10.66 7.52
CA ASP A 52 -7.82 -11.34 6.36
C ASP A 52 -7.19 -12.70 6.71
N ILE A 53 -6.25 -12.74 7.64
CA ILE A 53 -5.60 -13.97 8.06
C ILE A 53 -5.39 -13.94 9.57
N ILE A 54 -5.81 -14.99 10.26
CA ILE A 54 -5.55 -15.22 11.68
C ILE A 54 -4.88 -16.56 11.88
N LYS A 55 -3.84 -16.60 12.72
CA LYS A 55 -3.15 -17.82 13.12
C LYS A 55 -2.90 -17.83 14.60
N ARG A 56 -2.91 -19.03 15.17
CA ARG A 56 -2.52 -19.30 16.55
C ARG A 56 -1.05 -19.66 16.58
N TYR A 57 -0.31 -19.01 17.46
CA TYR A 57 1.09 -19.33 17.75
C TYR A 57 1.18 -20.02 19.10
N GLU A 58 1.80 -21.18 19.16
CA GLU A 58 1.84 -22.01 20.35
C GLU A 58 3.20 -22.73 20.43
N ASP A 59 4.14 -22.16 21.19
CA ASP A 59 5.52 -22.66 21.33
C ASP A 59 5.75 -23.52 22.59
N GLY A 60 4.68 -23.82 23.31
CA GLY A 60 4.73 -24.56 24.59
C GLY A 60 4.83 -23.65 25.81
N THR A 61 5.19 -22.38 25.65
CA THR A 61 5.27 -21.37 26.73
C THR A 61 4.14 -20.35 26.61
N TYR A 62 3.90 -19.89 25.40
CA TYR A 62 2.90 -18.86 25.07
C TYR A 62 1.89 -19.41 24.07
N LEU A 63 0.67 -18.91 24.20
CA LEU A 63 -0.39 -19.09 23.22
C LEU A 63 -0.85 -17.69 22.82
N ASP A 64 -0.62 -17.32 21.57
CA ASP A 64 -0.94 -16.00 21.04
C ASP A 64 -1.76 -16.09 19.77
N LEU A 65 -2.53 -15.04 19.47
CA LEU A 65 -3.27 -14.92 18.22
C LEU A 65 -2.65 -13.79 17.39
N PHE A 66 -2.14 -14.14 16.21
CA PHE A 66 -1.55 -13.20 15.27
C PHE A 66 -2.47 -12.98 14.08
N VAL A 67 -2.62 -11.73 13.70
CA VAL A 67 -3.52 -11.29 12.63
C VAL A 67 -2.74 -10.46 11.62
N ILE A 68 -2.90 -10.76 10.32
CA ILE A 68 -2.48 -9.88 9.23
C ILE A 68 -3.72 -9.33 8.56
N GLU A 69 -3.79 -8.00 8.51
CA GLU A 69 -4.78 -7.23 7.75
C GLU A 69 -4.08 -6.58 6.56
N SER A 70 -4.38 -7.01 5.34
CA SER A 70 -3.77 -6.45 4.13
C SER A 70 -4.62 -5.32 3.57
N GLN A 71 -4.04 -4.12 3.44
CA GLN A 71 -4.73 -2.91 2.98
C GLN A 71 -4.10 -2.36 1.71
N SER A 72 -4.91 -2.15 0.68
CA SER A 72 -4.50 -1.51 -0.58
C SER A 72 -4.89 -0.04 -0.69
N TYR A 73 -5.67 0.48 0.23
CA TYR A 73 -6.07 1.88 0.32
C TYR A 73 -5.93 2.39 1.76
N VAL A 74 -5.85 3.71 1.93
CA VAL A 74 -5.78 4.34 3.26
C VAL A 74 -7.17 4.33 3.88
N ASP A 75 -7.32 3.66 5.02
CA ASP A 75 -8.55 3.66 5.81
C ASP A 75 -8.36 4.53 7.05
N PRO A 76 -9.01 5.70 7.15
CA PRO A 76 -8.90 6.58 8.31
C PRO A 76 -9.37 5.95 9.62
N SER A 77 -10.22 4.93 9.56
CA SER A 77 -10.76 4.23 10.73
C SER A 77 -9.93 3.02 11.18
N MET A 78 -8.78 2.75 10.55
CA MET A 78 -8.05 1.50 10.75
C MET A 78 -7.65 1.25 12.21
N VAL A 79 -7.26 2.30 12.95
CA VAL A 79 -6.91 2.17 14.37
C VAL A 79 -8.10 1.61 15.17
N ALA A 80 -9.30 2.20 14.99
CA ALA A 80 -10.52 1.76 15.68
C ALA A 80 -10.95 0.35 15.25
N ARG A 81 -10.80 0.03 13.96
CA ARG A 81 -11.11 -1.31 13.42
C ARG A 81 -10.23 -2.39 14.03
N VAL A 82 -8.92 -2.17 14.11
CA VAL A 82 -7.98 -3.13 14.71
C VAL A 82 -8.28 -3.29 16.20
N MET A 83 -8.55 -2.21 16.91
CA MET A 83 -8.96 -2.26 18.33
C MET A 83 -10.24 -3.08 18.51
N GLU A 84 -11.25 -2.91 17.65
CA GLU A 84 -12.47 -3.71 17.66
C GLU A 84 -12.17 -5.21 17.46
N TYR A 85 -11.38 -5.56 16.45
CA TYR A 85 -11.03 -6.96 16.16
C TYR A 85 -10.35 -7.64 17.33
N GLU A 86 -9.36 -6.99 17.92
CA GLU A 86 -8.64 -7.52 19.06
C GLU A 86 -9.51 -7.67 20.31
N SER A 87 -10.41 -6.71 20.54
CA SER A 87 -11.36 -6.74 21.66
C SER A 87 -12.35 -7.89 21.50
N VAL A 88 -12.92 -8.07 20.31
CA VAL A 88 -13.83 -9.17 19.98
C VAL A 88 -13.13 -10.52 20.14
N ALA A 89 -11.92 -10.66 19.65
CA ALA A 89 -11.15 -11.90 19.78
C ALA A 89 -10.89 -12.25 21.26
N ARG A 90 -10.50 -11.26 22.09
CA ARG A 90 -10.32 -11.47 23.55
C ARG A 90 -11.60 -11.92 24.24
N MET A 91 -12.73 -11.23 23.94
CA MET A 91 -14.02 -11.58 24.56
C MET A 91 -14.51 -12.96 24.13
N ARG A 92 -14.26 -13.38 22.90
CA ARG A 92 -14.61 -14.73 22.44
C ARG A 92 -13.74 -15.80 23.10
N TYR A 93 -12.44 -15.57 23.17
CA TYR A 93 -11.55 -16.47 23.89
C TYR A 93 -12.05 -16.70 25.32
N ILE A 94 -12.42 -15.62 26.03
CA ILE A 94 -12.99 -15.69 27.38
C ILE A 94 -14.26 -16.54 27.39
N ARG A 95 -15.22 -16.27 26.52
CA ARG A 95 -16.50 -17.00 26.48
C ARG A 95 -16.35 -18.47 26.14
N GLN A 96 -15.40 -18.82 25.29
CA GLN A 96 -15.14 -20.21 24.90
C GLN A 96 -14.46 -21.02 26.01
N ASN A 97 -13.54 -20.40 26.72
CA ASN A 97 -12.72 -21.10 27.72
C ASN A 97 -13.24 -20.99 29.16
N PHE A 98 -14.08 -19.98 29.45
CA PHE A 98 -14.56 -19.72 30.81
C PHE A 98 -16.09 -19.57 30.81
N LYS A 99 -16.82 -20.68 31.02
CA LYS A 99 -18.32 -20.71 30.93
C LYS A 99 -19.04 -19.95 32.04
N LYS A 100 -18.51 -19.88 33.26
CA LYS A 100 -19.18 -19.28 34.43
C LYS A 100 -18.50 -18.02 34.93
N HIS A 101 -17.21 -18.06 35.13
CA HIS A 101 -16.40 -16.94 35.60
C HIS A 101 -14.97 -17.09 35.09
N VAL A 102 -14.27 -15.98 34.93
CA VAL A 102 -12.82 -15.98 34.65
C VAL A 102 -12.11 -16.13 35.97
N PRO A 103 -11.26 -17.16 36.16
CA PRO A 103 -10.51 -17.34 37.41
C PRO A 103 -9.62 -16.14 37.73
N MET A 104 -9.48 -15.83 39.03
CA MET A 104 -8.54 -14.80 39.45
C MET A 104 -7.11 -15.19 39.01
N HIS A 105 -6.33 -14.26 38.56
CA HIS A 105 -4.98 -14.47 38.01
C HIS A 105 -4.92 -15.14 36.61
N THR A 106 -6.06 -15.30 35.92
CA THR A 106 -6.05 -15.76 34.53
C THR A 106 -5.25 -14.78 33.65
N ARG A 107 -4.33 -15.33 32.84
CA ARG A 107 -3.67 -14.60 31.76
C ARG A 107 -4.30 -15.01 30.44
N LEU A 108 -4.66 -14.02 29.66
CA LEU A 108 -5.22 -14.24 28.32
C LEU A 108 -4.07 -14.28 27.31
N PRO A 109 -4.27 -15.00 26.18
CA PRO A 109 -3.34 -14.92 25.06
C PRO A 109 -3.21 -13.47 24.57
N MET A 110 -2.00 -13.09 24.16
CA MET A 110 -1.79 -11.84 23.44
C MET A 110 -2.47 -11.92 22.08
N ILE A 111 -3.10 -10.84 21.67
CA ILE A 111 -3.64 -10.69 20.32
C ILE A 111 -2.90 -9.54 19.67
N LEU A 112 -2.26 -9.80 18.55
CA LEU A 112 -1.44 -8.83 17.86
C LEU A 112 -1.84 -8.78 16.39
N THR A 113 -2.29 -7.62 15.95
CA THR A 113 -2.62 -7.37 14.55
C THR A 113 -1.54 -6.53 13.89
N VAL A 114 -1.06 -6.99 12.74
CA VAL A 114 -0.21 -6.22 11.82
C VAL A 114 -1.03 -5.81 10.62
N VAL A 115 -1.05 -4.52 10.33
CA VAL A 115 -1.60 -3.98 9.08
C VAL A 115 -0.48 -3.91 8.06
N LEU A 116 -0.58 -4.72 7.02
CA LEU A 116 0.33 -4.70 5.88
C LEU A 116 -0.25 -3.80 4.79
N TYR A 117 0.24 -2.58 4.71
CA TYR A 117 -0.20 -1.62 3.71
C TYR A 117 0.57 -1.81 2.41
N VAL A 118 -0.16 -2.24 1.39
CA VAL A 118 0.34 -2.55 0.05
C VAL A 118 -0.14 -1.54 -1.01
N GLY A 119 -0.67 -0.38 -0.59
CA GLY A 119 -1.11 0.68 -1.49
C GLY A 119 0.05 1.55 -2.00
N GLU A 120 -0.13 2.17 -3.16
CA GLU A 120 0.86 3.08 -3.76
C GLU A 120 0.90 4.44 -3.03
N SER A 121 -0.26 4.97 -2.61
CA SER A 121 -0.35 6.25 -1.91
C SER A 121 0.27 6.19 -0.52
N LYS A 122 0.93 7.26 -0.08
CA LYS A 122 1.48 7.33 1.28
C LYS A 122 0.36 7.20 2.32
N TRP A 123 0.60 6.44 3.39
CA TRP A 123 -0.32 6.38 4.52
C TRP A 123 -0.36 7.73 5.25
N ASN A 124 -1.49 8.39 5.24
CA ASN A 124 -1.70 9.70 5.85
C ASN A 124 -2.86 9.72 6.86
N ALA A 125 -3.37 8.54 7.26
CA ALA A 125 -4.36 8.41 8.31
C ALA A 125 -3.72 8.19 9.69
N ALA A 126 -4.52 8.28 10.75
CA ALA A 126 -4.13 8.05 12.13
C ALA A 126 -3.43 6.68 12.31
N LYS A 127 -2.36 6.68 13.10
CA LYS A 127 -1.61 5.48 13.54
C LYS A 127 -1.77 5.23 15.04
N ARG A 128 -2.40 6.15 15.75
CA ARG A 128 -2.69 6.11 17.18
C ARG A 128 -4.12 6.53 17.43
N LEU A 129 -4.72 6.01 18.48
CA LEU A 129 -6.07 6.36 18.88
C LEU A 129 -6.18 7.85 19.24
N SER A 130 -5.16 8.42 19.89
CA SER A 130 -5.05 9.84 20.21
C SER A 130 -5.03 10.77 18.99
N GLU A 131 -4.69 10.26 17.81
CA GLU A 131 -4.76 11.00 16.54
C GLU A 131 -6.17 10.96 15.92
N LEU A 132 -7.01 10.05 16.37
CA LEU A 132 -8.37 9.82 15.85
C LEU A 132 -9.44 10.43 16.77
N GLU A 133 -9.22 10.47 18.07
CA GLU A 133 -10.17 10.94 19.08
C GLU A 133 -9.82 12.34 19.60
N ILE A 134 -10.85 13.10 19.98
CA ILE A 134 -10.69 14.39 20.63
C ILE A 134 -10.56 14.14 22.15
N ILE A 135 -9.35 14.28 22.69
CA ILE A 135 -9.10 14.14 24.11
C ILE A 135 -9.38 15.47 24.79
N HIS A 136 -10.30 15.47 25.78
CA HIS A 136 -10.60 16.67 26.56
C HIS A 136 -9.42 17.04 27.46
N PRO A 137 -9.02 18.33 27.51
CA PRO A 137 -7.96 18.79 28.39
C PRO A 137 -8.16 18.38 29.85
N GLY A 138 -7.14 17.78 30.44
CA GLY A 138 -7.16 17.26 31.82
C GLY A 138 -7.56 15.79 31.95
N PHE A 139 -7.84 15.08 30.82
CA PHE A 139 -8.14 13.65 30.82
C PHE A 139 -7.02 12.80 30.19
N GLU A 140 -5.88 13.39 29.88
CA GLU A 140 -4.76 12.74 29.18
C GLU A 140 -4.25 11.50 29.93
N ASP A 141 -4.16 11.57 31.25
CA ASP A 141 -3.70 10.47 32.11
C ASP A 141 -4.71 9.31 32.20
N MET A 142 -5.97 9.55 31.83
CA MET A 142 -7.01 8.53 31.82
C MET A 142 -7.20 7.89 30.44
N PHE A 143 -6.58 8.46 29.41
CA PHE A 143 -6.68 7.96 28.05
C PHE A 143 -5.81 6.71 27.85
N ASN A 144 -6.42 5.66 27.30
CA ASN A 144 -5.69 4.44 26.98
C ASN A 144 -5.29 4.45 25.50
N GLU A 145 -4.03 4.72 25.25
CA GLU A 145 -3.50 4.76 23.89
C GLU A 145 -3.53 3.37 23.22
N PHE A 146 -4.04 3.32 22.00
CA PHE A 146 -3.93 2.16 21.10
C PHE A 146 -3.09 2.54 19.89
N LYS A 147 -2.10 1.72 19.56
CA LYS A 147 -1.15 1.96 18.48
C LYS A 147 -1.32 0.91 17.37
N LEU A 148 -1.43 1.38 16.14
CA LEU A 148 -1.44 0.54 14.95
C LEU A 148 -0.04 -0.02 14.66
N ASN A 149 0.07 -1.34 14.47
CA ASN A 149 1.28 -1.98 13.98
C ASN A 149 1.23 -2.00 12.44
N LEU A 150 1.81 -0.98 11.82
CA LEU A 150 1.71 -0.73 10.39
C LEU A 150 3.05 -0.99 9.69
N ILE A 151 3.02 -1.84 8.65
CA ILE A 151 4.10 -2.00 7.68
C ILE A 151 3.69 -1.26 6.40
N GLU A 152 4.46 -0.23 6.01
CA GLU A 152 4.27 0.55 4.79
C GLU A 152 5.36 0.20 3.78
N LEU A 153 5.01 -0.43 2.66
CA LEU A 153 5.97 -0.88 1.64
C LEU A 153 6.33 0.20 0.61
N ASN A 154 5.58 1.30 0.56
CA ASN A 154 5.82 2.43 -0.34
C ASN A 154 6.74 3.51 0.26
N THR A 155 7.39 3.24 1.39
CA THR A 155 8.29 4.17 2.08
C THR A 155 9.77 3.88 1.78
N ASN A 156 10.66 4.75 2.31
CA ASN A 156 12.11 4.52 2.26
C ASN A 156 12.58 3.47 3.28
N HIS A 157 11.74 3.10 4.23
CA HIS A 157 12.10 2.10 5.23
C HIS A 157 12.27 0.73 4.58
N LYS A 158 13.42 0.10 4.84
CA LYS A 158 13.75 -1.23 4.35
C LYS A 158 13.54 -2.22 5.48
N TYR A 159 12.47 -3.00 5.37
CA TYR A 159 12.22 -4.09 6.31
C TYR A 159 13.13 -5.27 5.96
N ASN A 160 13.74 -5.86 6.98
CA ASN A 160 14.39 -7.16 6.88
C ASN A 160 13.39 -8.22 7.30
N THR A 161 13.10 -9.20 6.46
CA THR A 161 12.08 -10.22 6.75
C THR A 161 12.68 -11.56 7.19
N GLY A 162 13.96 -11.79 6.90
CA GLY A 162 14.64 -13.06 7.16
C GLY A 162 14.13 -14.24 6.30
N GLU A 163 13.09 -14.05 5.46
CA GLU A 163 12.53 -15.06 4.55
C GLU A 163 12.55 -14.54 3.10
N LYS A 164 13.17 -15.31 2.20
CA LYS A 164 13.41 -14.86 0.81
C LYS A 164 12.13 -14.45 0.07
N ALA A 165 11.08 -15.28 0.13
CA ALA A 165 9.85 -14.98 -0.61
C ALA A 165 9.19 -13.69 -0.13
N THR A 166 9.11 -13.44 1.18
CA THR A 166 8.56 -12.21 1.74
C THR A 166 9.45 -11.02 1.45
N GLN A 167 10.78 -11.18 1.53
CA GLN A 167 11.74 -10.12 1.20
C GLN A 167 11.63 -9.70 -0.27
N ASP A 168 11.56 -10.68 -1.17
CA ASP A 168 11.41 -10.44 -2.60
C ASP A 168 10.11 -9.71 -2.90
N PHE A 169 9.01 -10.08 -2.26
CA PHE A 169 7.75 -9.37 -2.37
C PHE A 169 7.83 -7.91 -1.91
N PHE A 170 8.44 -7.67 -0.74
CA PHE A 170 8.62 -6.32 -0.21
C PHE A 170 9.50 -5.45 -1.11
N ASP A 171 10.60 -6.02 -1.62
CA ASP A 171 11.52 -5.33 -2.51
C ASP A 171 10.89 -5.03 -3.87
N LEU A 172 10.11 -5.97 -4.45
CA LEU A 172 9.37 -5.75 -5.70
C LEU A 172 8.36 -4.61 -5.57
N LEU A 173 7.54 -4.59 -4.50
CA LEU A 173 6.60 -3.49 -4.28
C LEU A 173 7.31 -2.15 -4.14
N ARG A 174 8.43 -2.11 -3.38
CA ARG A 174 9.21 -0.90 -3.21
C ARG A 174 9.78 -0.39 -4.53
N MET A 175 10.33 -1.27 -5.38
CA MET A 175 10.84 -0.92 -6.71
C MET A 175 9.74 -0.35 -7.60
N ILE A 176 8.57 -0.98 -7.62
CA ILE A 176 7.42 -0.57 -8.44
C ILE A 176 6.90 0.79 -8.00
N TYR A 177 6.68 1.01 -6.70
CA TYR A 177 6.13 2.28 -6.20
C TYR A 177 7.12 3.44 -6.31
N ARG A 178 8.42 3.15 -6.23
CA ARG A 178 9.46 4.16 -6.42
C ARG A 178 9.85 4.35 -7.88
N LYS A 179 9.40 3.49 -8.78
CA LYS A 179 9.79 3.46 -10.19
C LYS A 179 11.31 3.47 -10.35
N GLN A 180 11.98 2.65 -9.56
CA GLN A 180 13.43 2.61 -9.49
C GLN A 180 13.92 1.20 -9.21
N VAL A 181 14.89 0.74 -10.03
CA VAL A 181 15.69 -0.46 -9.79
C VAL A 181 17.12 -0.03 -9.43
N LEU A 182 17.69 -0.63 -8.40
CA LEU A 182 19.09 -0.37 -8.05
C LEU A 182 20.00 -1.21 -8.96
N LYS A 183 21.18 -0.67 -9.30
CA LYS A 183 22.13 -1.37 -10.17
C LYS A 183 22.55 -2.74 -9.63
N GLU A 184 22.67 -2.85 -8.31
CA GLU A 184 22.98 -4.09 -7.59
C GLU A 184 21.91 -5.16 -7.70
N ASP A 185 20.66 -4.78 -7.97
CA ASP A 185 19.52 -5.68 -8.09
C ASP A 185 19.27 -6.18 -9.53
N LEU A 186 19.93 -5.60 -10.55
CA LEU A 186 19.64 -5.87 -11.97
C LEU A 186 19.73 -7.36 -12.36
N ASP A 187 20.63 -8.11 -11.75
CA ASP A 187 20.81 -9.53 -12.00
C ASP A 187 20.25 -10.45 -10.90
N ARG A 188 19.59 -9.85 -9.90
CA ARG A 188 18.97 -10.59 -8.79
C ARG A 188 17.80 -11.43 -9.27
N GLU A 189 17.71 -12.64 -8.70
CA GLU A 189 16.60 -13.55 -8.92
C GLU A 189 15.58 -13.45 -7.77
N PHE A 190 14.32 -13.31 -8.15
CA PHE A 190 13.18 -13.16 -7.25
C PHE A 190 12.35 -14.42 -7.20
N ASN A 191 11.85 -14.73 -6.02
CA ASN A 191 10.93 -15.84 -5.81
C ASN A 191 9.69 -15.69 -6.70
N ARG A 192 9.32 -16.75 -7.41
CA ARG A 192 8.24 -16.74 -8.40
C ARG A 192 6.86 -16.47 -7.78
N ASP A 193 6.60 -16.97 -6.56
CA ASP A 193 5.32 -16.71 -5.88
C ASP A 193 5.25 -15.27 -5.38
N ALA A 194 6.37 -14.69 -4.94
CA ALA A 194 6.47 -13.27 -4.60
C ALA A 194 6.21 -12.38 -5.82
N LEU A 195 6.75 -12.73 -6.98
CA LEU A 195 6.49 -12.04 -8.25
C LEU A 195 4.99 -12.05 -8.62
N TYR A 196 4.37 -13.23 -8.54
CA TYR A 196 2.94 -13.35 -8.82
C TYR A 196 2.10 -12.56 -7.82
N PHE A 197 2.45 -12.61 -6.54
CA PHE A 197 1.74 -11.84 -5.53
C PHE A 197 1.92 -10.32 -5.70
N ALA A 198 3.11 -9.87 -6.07
CA ALA A 198 3.35 -8.47 -6.44
C ALA A 198 2.47 -8.03 -7.62
N TYR A 199 2.30 -8.90 -8.65
CA TYR A 199 1.32 -8.65 -9.72
C TYR A 199 -0.11 -8.54 -9.18
N VAL A 200 -0.54 -9.48 -8.34
CA VAL A 200 -1.91 -9.49 -7.77
C VAL A 200 -2.21 -8.17 -7.05
N VAL A 201 -1.23 -7.65 -6.31
CA VAL A 201 -1.36 -6.40 -5.54
C VAL A 201 -1.34 -5.16 -6.44
N THR A 202 -0.35 -5.07 -7.34
CA THR A 202 -0.08 -3.87 -8.13
C THR A 202 -0.85 -3.81 -9.45
N LYS A 203 -1.35 -4.96 -9.93
CA LYS A 203 -1.93 -5.15 -11.28
C LYS A 203 -0.96 -4.78 -12.40
N ASN A 204 0.33 -4.79 -12.13
CA ASN A 204 1.37 -4.48 -13.11
C ASN A 204 1.46 -5.63 -14.14
N LYS A 205 1.08 -5.34 -15.38
CA LYS A 205 1.01 -6.34 -16.47
C LYS A 205 2.38 -6.90 -16.86
N GLU A 206 3.45 -6.15 -16.65
CA GLU A 206 4.80 -6.62 -16.93
C GLU A 206 5.20 -7.77 -16.00
N LEU A 207 4.87 -7.66 -14.71
CA LEU A 207 5.09 -8.77 -13.76
C LEU A 207 4.34 -10.03 -14.18
N LEU A 208 3.10 -9.88 -14.68
CA LEU A 208 2.33 -11.02 -15.19
C LEU A 208 2.98 -11.64 -16.44
N SER A 209 3.44 -10.79 -17.36
CA SER A 209 4.13 -11.24 -18.59
C SER A 209 5.38 -12.04 -18.25
N ILE A 210 6.21 -11.53 -17.32
CA ILE A 210 7.41 -12.21 -16.86
C ILE A 210 7.07 -13.53 -16.16
N TYR A 211 6.07 -13.52 -15.28
CA TYR A 211 5.59 -14.71 -14.58
C TYR A 211 5.15 -15.82 -15.57
N GLN A 212 4.39 -15.45 -16.60
CA GLN A 212 3.89 -16.40 -17.61
C GLN A 212 5.00 -16.97 -18.50
N LYS A 213 6.03 -16.18 -18.79
CA LYS A 213 7.18 -16.62 -19.61
C LYS A 213 8.22 -17.41 -18.80
N SER A 214 8.19 -17.30 -17.48
CA SER A 214 9.13 -18.01 -16.60
C SER A 214 8.70 -19.45 -16.36
N GLU A 215 9.65 -20.36 -16.39
CA GLU A 215 9.48 -21.74 -15.94
C GLU A 215 9.44 -21.83 -14.41
N LYS A 216 9.59 -23.03 -13.85
CA LYS A 216 9.67 -23.21 -12.39
C LYS A 216 10.99 -22.63 -11.86
N GLY A 217 10.92 -21.98 -10.68
CA GLY A 217 12.10 -21.44 -9.98
C GLY A 217 12.09 -19.92 -9.82
N ASP A 218 13.21 -19.38 -9.38
CA ASP A 218 13.39 -17.94 -9.21
C ASP A 218 13.56 -17.23 -10.56
N VAL A 219 13.19 -15.94 -10.64
CA VAL A 219 13.02 -15.20 -11.90
C VAL A 219 13.77 -13.87 -11.86
N LYS A 220 14.47 -13.54 -12.93
CA LYS A 220 15.08 -12.21 -13.13
C LYS A 220 14.03 -11.24 -13.68
N VAL A 221 13.74 -10.19 -12.92
CA VAL A 221 12.68 -9.21 -13.26
C VAL A 221 13.20 -7.79 -13.40
N CYS A 222 14.33 -7.46 -12.79
CA CYS A 222 14.74 -6.07 -12.60
C CYS A 222 15.08 -5.37 -13.92
N ARG A 223 15.67 -6.04 -14.90
CA ARG A 223 15.97 -5.43 -16.21
C ARG A 223 14.68 -5.01 -16.94
N ALA A 224 13.67 -5.87 -16.94
CA ALA A 224 12.38 -5.56 -17.57
C ALA A 224 11.64 -4.43 -16.84
N LEU A 225 11.74 -4.37 -15.50
CA LEU A 225 11.19 -3.25 -14.72
C LEU A 225 11.94 -1.93 -15.01
N ASP A 226 13.26 -1.97 -15.10
CA ASP A 226 14.10 -0.81 -15.41
C ASP A 226 13.77 -0.23 -16.78
N GLU A 227 13.74 -1.07 -17.82
CA GLU A 227 13.31 -0.70 -19.17
C GLU A 227 11.90 -0.10 -19.19
N MET A 228 10.95 -0.69 -18.46
CA MET A 228 9.59 -0.17 -18.35
C MET A 228 9.55 1.21 -17.69
N PHE A 229 10.34 1.45 -16.64
CA PHE A 229 10.42 2.74 -15.95
C PHE A 229 11.03 3.82 -16.85
N GLU A 230 12.13 3.48 -17.56
CA GLU A 230 12.77 4.37 -18.53
C GLU A 230 11.79 4.75 -19.66
N GLU A 231 11.09 3.77 -20.24
CA GLU A 231 10.10 4.01 -21.29
C GLU A 231 8.97 4.91 -20.81
N SER A 232 8.44 4.66 -19.60
CA SER A 232 7.39 5.48 -18.98
C SER A 232 7.86 6.92 -18.75
N THR A 233 9.09 7.09 -18.28
CA THR A 233 9.71 8.40 -18.05
C THR A 233 9.85 9.16 -19.36
N ASN A 234 10.39 8.51 -20.39
CA ASN A 234 10.58 9.11 -21.71
C ASN A 234 9.23 9.53 -22.34
N LYS A 235 8.20 8.70 -22.24
CA LYS A 235 6.84 9.06 -22.68
C LYS A 235 6.30 10.27 -21.93
N GLY A 236 6.50 10.33 -20.61
CA GLY A 236 6.09 11.48 -19.77
C GLY A 236 6.79 12.77 -20.20
N ILE A 237 8.10 12.72 -20.45
CA ILE A 237 8.88 13.86 -20.95
C ILE A 237 8.36 14.33 -22.30
N GLN A 238 8.15 13.43 -23.25
CA GLN A 238 7.62 13.78 -24.59
C GLN A 238 6.23 14.42 -24.51
N MET A 239 5.35 13.86 -23.67
CA MET A 239 4.01 14.45 -23.43
C MET A 239 4.12 15.84 -22.80
N GLY A 240 4.99 16.01 -21.80
CA GLY A 240 5.22 17.32 -21.15
C GLY A 240 5.76 18.36 -22.11
N ILE A 241 6.74 18.01 -22.95
CA ILE A 241 7.27 18.91 -24.00
C ILE A 241 6.16 19.30 -24.97
N LYS A 242 5.39 18.36 -25.48
CA LYS A 242 4.28 18.63 -26.40
C LYS A 242 3.26 19.57 -25.79
N GLN A 243 2.80 19.30 -24.58
CA GLN A 243 1.86 20.17 -23.85
C GLN A 243 2.45 21.56 -23.59
N GLY A 244 3.72 21.64 -23.19
CA GLY A 244 4.40 22.92 -22.98
C GLY A 244 4.50 23.77 -24.27
N ILE A 245 4.80 23.13 -25.40
CA ILE A 245 4.82 23.80 -26.71
C ILE A 245 3.41 24.30 -27.07
N GLU A 246 2.39 23.46 -26.95
CA GLU A 246 0.99 23.85 -27.25
C GLU A 246 0.52 25.02 -26.37
N GLN A 247 0.82 24.95 -25.06
CA GLN A 247 0.50 26.06 -24.14
C GLN A 247 1.28 27.35 -24.46
N GLY A 248 2.59 27.22 -24.77
CA GLY A 248 3.42 28.37 -25.15
C GLY A 248 2.94 29.03 -26.42
N ILE A 249 2.54 28.29 -27.44
CA ILE A 249 1.94 28.81 -28.68
C ILE A 249 0.63 29.54 -28.36
N ALA A 250 -0.26 28.95 -27.57
CA ALA A 250 -1.54 29.53 -27.20
C ALA A 250 -1.37 30.86 -26.43
N LEU A 251 -0.45 30.89 -25.45
CA LEU A 251 -0.13 32.09 -24.68
C LEU A 251 0.43 33.20 -25.58
N ASN A 252 1.39 32.89 -26.45
CA ASN A 252 1.96 33.83 -27.36
C ASN A 252 0.90 34.39 -28.36
N GLN A 253 0.04 33.54 -28.89
CA GLN A 253 -1.06 33.98 -29.75
C GLN A 253 -2.02 34.90 -29.00
N PHE A 254 -2.38 34.58 -27.75
CA PHE A 254 -3.21 35.43 -26.90
C PHE A 254 -2.57 36.79 -26.69
N GLU A 255 -1.29 36.85 -26.29
CA GLU A 255 -0.56 38.11 -26.08
C GLU A 255 -0.48 38.97 -27.34
N VAL A 256 -0.26 38.33 -28.50
CA VAL A 256 -0.24 39.01 -29.79
C VAL A 256 -1.62 39.60 -30.13
N TYR A 257 -2.69 38.80 -29.99
CA TYR A 257 -4.05 39.27 -30.29
C TYR A 257 -4.47 40.38 -29.33
N GLN A 258 -4.18 40.26 -28.04
CA GLN A 258 -4.46 41.30 -27.06
C GLN A 258 -3.71 42.61 -27.40
N THR A 259 -2.42 42.51 -27.71
CA THR A 259 -1.60 43.66 -28.10
C THR A 259 -2.14 44.36 -29.35
N MET A 260 -2.63 43.63 -30.32
CA MET A 260 -3.22 44.20 -31.53
C MET A 260 -4.56 44.86 -31.24
N LEU A 261 -5.39 44.28 -30.39
CA LEU A 261 -6.65 44.90 -29.94
C LEU A 261 -6.38 46.23 -29.20
N ASP A 262 -5.39 46.23 -28.30
CA ASP A 262 -4.99 47.45 -27.56
C ASP A 262 -4.46 48.56 -28.47
N LYS A 263 -3.90 48.20 -29.63
CA LYS A 263 -3.48 49.12 -30.68
C LYS A 263 -4.62 49.55 -31.62
N GLY A 264 -5.85 49.09 -31.37
CA GLY A 264 -7.04 49.53 -32.14
C GLY A 264 -7.37 48.68 -33.36
N PHE A 265 -6.71 47.55 -33.59
CA PHE A 265 -7.09 46.63 -34.67
C PHE A 265 -8.40 45.92 -34.34
N SER A 266 -9.29 45.75 -35.31
CA SER A 266 -10.52 44.98 -35.12
C SER A 266 -10.24 43.46 -35.12
N ILE A 267 -11.09 42.67 -34.44
CA ILE A 267 -11.02 41.18 -34.46
C ILE A 267 -11.01 40.69 -35.91
N LYS A 268 -11.82 41.26 -36.78
CA LYS A 268 -11.88 40.92 -38.20
C LYS A 268 -10.54 41.15 -38.92
N THR A 269 -9.84 42.23 -38.60
CA THR A 269 -8.52 42.53 -39.17
C THR A 269 -7.48 41.51 -38.68
N ILE A 270 -7.49 41.19 -37.37
CA ILE A 270 -6.59 40.24 -36.78
C ILE A 270 -6.84 38.83 -37.37
N ALA A 271 -8.09 38.40 -37.48
CA ALA A 271 -8.49 37.15 -38.10
C ALA A 271 -7.97 37.01 -39.53
N SER A 272 -8.05 38.08 -40.33
CA SER A 272 -7.51 38.13 -41.68
C SER A 272 -5.99 38.03 -41.72
N ILE A 273 -5.26 38.69 -40.82
CA ILE A 273 -3.79 38.67 -40.77
C ILE A 273 -3.27 37.26 -40.42
N PHE A 274 -3.88 36.62 -39.44
CA PHE A 274 -3.44 35.28 -38.97
C PHE A 274 -4.13 34.12 -39.69
N SER A 275 -5.02 34.40 -40.64
CA SER A 275 -5.78 33.41 -41.41
C SER A 275 -6.57 32.43 -40.48
N VAL A 276 -7.18 32.95 -39.44
CA VAL A 276 -8.02 32.24 -38.47
C VAL A 276 -9.44 32.79 -38.47
N SER A 277 -10.41 32.08 -37.88
CA SER A 277 -11.77 32.60 -37.74
C SER A 277 -11.87 33.63 -36.61
N GLU A 278 -12.77 34.61 -36.74
CA GLU A 278 -13.08 35.61 -35.68
C GLU A 278 -13.50 34.87 -34.39
N GLU A 279 -14.33 33.84 -34.52
CA GLU A 279 -14.78 32.98 -33.39
C GLU A 279 -13.61 32.32 -32.65
N SER A 280 -12.55 31.93 -33.34
CA SER A 280 -11.34 31.32 -32.70
C SER A 280 -10.60 32.35 -31.85
N ILE A 281 -10.50 33.59 -32.29
CA ILE A 281 -9.89 34.68 -31.52
C ILE A 281 -10.74 34.99 -30.28
N GLU A 282 -12.07 35.14 -30.45
CA GLU A 282 -12.99 35.41 -29.36
C GLU A 282 -12.93 34.31 -28.27
N LYS A 283 -12.95 33.03 -28.68
CA LYS A 283 -12.81 31.90 -27.74
C LYS A 283 -11.49 31.90 -26.98
N MET A 284 -10.41 32.32 -27.62
CA MET A 284 -9.10 32.41 -26.98
C MET A 284 -9.05 33.54 -25.95
N LEU A 285 -9.66 34.69 -26.24
CA LEU A 285 -9.72 35.82 -25.33
C LEU A 285 -10.62 35.62 -24.10
N ILE A 286 -11.60 34.70 -24.19
CA ILE A 286 -12.53 34.40 -23.08
C ILE A 286 -11.97 33.30 -22.14
N LYS A 287 -11.03 32.47 -22.61
CA LYS A 287 -10.62 31.24 -21.95
C LYS A 287 -9.44 31.40 -20.99
N ILE A 288 -8.83 32.54 -20.92
CA ILE A 288 -7.75 32.94 -20.03
C ILE A 288 -8.23 34.10 -19.14
#